data_01612c81bad0882915c43a953b56c328
#
_entry.id   01612c81bad0882915c43a953b56c328
#
_cell.length_a   1.000
_cell.length_b   1.000
_cell.length_c   1.000
_cell.angle_alpha   90.00
_cell.angle_beta   90.00
_cell.angle_gamma   90.00
#
_symmetry.space_group_name_H-M   'P 1'
#
loop_
_entity.id
_entity.type
_entity.pdbx_description
1 polymer ?
#
loop_
_entity_poly.entity_id
_entity_poly.type
_entity_poly.pdbx_seq_one_letter_code
_entity_poly.pdbx_strand_id
1 'polypeptide(L)'
;ETVSALDSADKYLPARHQLPVNNAALIYAAGLCQFNAINPDEYEVVAVTGNSMGWYTALSCAGVWDVDSGTEMMSAMAGLTANCKGINGDVGGQLIYPVLNEHWQPDATRLASVAAALKIPGMYRSIQYGGYAVLSGTTPAVKQALAQLPPVDERFPMQLAGHSAF
;
A
#
# COMPACT_ATOMS: atom_id res chain seq x y z
N GLU A 1 10.61 -4.97 15.02
CA GLU A 1 10.41 -4.50 16.41
C GLU A 1 9.00 -4.86 16.87
N THR A 2 8.77 -4.92 18.18
CA THR A 2 7.41 -5.16 18.71
C THR A 2 6.55 -3.90 18.60
N VAL A 3 5.22 -4.09 18.46
CA VAL A 3 4.25 -2.98 18.45
C VAL A 3 4.40 -2.12 19.71
N SER A 4 4.51 -2.75 20.88
CA SER A 4 4.69 -2.05 22.16
C SER A 4 5.96 -1.18 22.20
N ALA A 5 7.08 -1.68 21.66
CA ALA A 5 8.32 -0.91 21.62
C ALA A 5 8.27 0.28 20.65
N LEU A 6 7.47 0.16 19.59
CA LEU A 6 7.24 1.25 18.64
C LEU A 6 6.28 2.29 19.19
N ASP A 7 5.19 1.85 19.82
CA ASP A 7 4.14 2.70 20.38
C ASP A 7 4.64 3.49 21.62
N SER A 8 5.47 2.87 22.46
CA SER A 8 6.05 3.50 23.65
C SER A 8 7.27 4.39 23.37
N ALA A 9 7.64 4.59 22.11
CA ALA A 9 8.79 5.42 21.78
C ALA A 9 8.52 6.90 22.07
N ASP A 10 9.47 7.59 22.72
CA ASP A 10 9.36 9.02 23.08
C ASP A 10 9.09 9.95 21.89
N LYS A 11 9.49 9.54 20.69
CA LYS A 11 9.34 10.32 19.45
C LYS A 11 9.03 9.42 18.27
N TYR A 12 8.12 9.91 17.43
CA TYR A 12 7.93 9.33 16.10
C TYR A 12 9.13 9.65 15.20
N LEU A 13 9.80 8.61 14.74
CA LEU A 13 10.93 8.69 13.80
C LEU A 13 10.54 8.05 12.47
N PRO A 14 10.38 8.82 11.38
CA PRO A 14 9.97 8.27 10.07
C PRO A 14 10.87 7.11 9.62
N ALA A 15 12.18 7.23 9.76
CA ALA A 15 13.13 6.20 9.37
C ALA A 15 12.98 4.86 10.13
N ARG A 16 12.32 4.87 11.29
CA ARG A 16 12.05 3.68 12.11
C ARG A 16 10.61 3.21 11.96
N HIS A 17 9.65 4.10 12.17
CA HIS A 17 8.23 3.75 12.23
C HIS A 17 7.61 3.48 10.85
N GLN A 18 8.17 4.07 9.78
CA GLN A 18 7.70 3.86 8.41
C GLN A 18 8.38 2.68 7.69
N LEU A 19 9.29 1.96 8.35
CA LEU A 19 9.77 0.70 7.77
C LEU A 19 8.58 -0.24 7.56
N PRO A 20 8.45 -0.90 6.39
CA PRO A 20 7.28 -1.71 6.06
C PRO A 20 6.88 -2.70 7.14
N VAL A 21 7.84 -3.39 7.74
CA VAL A 21 7.61 -4.37 8.82
C VAL A 21 7.10 -3.73 10.11
N ASN A 22 7.53 -2.52 10.45
CA ASN A 22 7.11 -1.81 11.64
C ASN A 22 5.77 -1.12 11.42
N ASN A 23 5.63 -0.44 10.29
CA ASN A 23 4.41 0.27 9.91
C ASN A 23 3.21 -0.68 9.77
N ALA A 24 3.41 -1.82 9.12
CA ALA A 24 2.37 -2.82 8.96
C ALA A 24 1.84 -3.33 10.30
N ALA A 25 2.74 -3.64 11.24
CA ALA A 25 2.37 -4.11 12.58
C ALA A 25 1.61 -3.04 13.38
N LEU A 26 2.04 -1.77 13.31
CA LEU A 26 1.36 -0.66 14.00
C LEU A 26 -0.05 -0.42 13.43
N ILE A 27 -0.19 -0.38 12.11
CA ILE A 27 -1.50 -0.14 11.46
C ILE A 27 -2.45 -1.32 11.74
N TYR A 28 -1.95 -2.54 11.67
CA TYR A 28 -2.74 -3.73 11.98
C TYR A 28 -3.25 -3.72 13.42
N ALA A 29 -2.36 -3.48 14.40
CA ALA A 29 -2.73 -3.39 15.81
C ALA A 29 -3.74 -2.26 16.07
N ALA A 30 -3.51 -1.07 15.51
CA ALA A 30 -4.43 0.06 15.63
C ALA A 30 -5.81 -0.28 15.06
N GLY A 31 -5.86 -0.91 13.89
CA GLY A 31 -7.13 -1.34 13.26
C GLY A 31 -7.91 -2.33 14.12
N LEU A 32 -7.24 -3.33 14.71
CA LEU A 32 -7.87 -4.27 15.63
C LEU A 32 -8.35 -3.60 16.92
N CYS A 33 -7.56 -2.68 17.50
CA CYS A 33 -7.98 -1.93 18.68
C CYS A 33 -9.22 -1.09 18.40
N GLN A 34 -9.28 -0.42 17.26
CA GLN A 34 -10.45 0.38 16.85
C GLN A 34 -11.67 -0.50 16.60
N PHE A 35 -11.52 -1.65 15.96
CA PHE A 35 -12.60 -2.60 15.74
C PHE A 35 -13.15 -3.14 17.08
N ASN A 36 -12.27 -3.54 17.99
CA ASN A 36 -12.67 -4.04 19.31
C ASN A 36 -13.29 -2.97 20.23
N ALA A 37 -13.12 -1.70 19.91
CA ALA A 37 -13.76 -0.58 20.63
C ALA A 37 -15.20 -0.31 20.17
N ILE A 38 -15.68 -0.96 19.11
CA ILE A 38 -17.07 -0.87 18.68
C ILE A 38 -17.95 -1.53 19.74
N ASN A 39 -18.91 -0.75 20.27
CA ASN A 39 -19.85 -1.27 21.27
C ASN A 39 -20.89 -2.19 20.60
N PRO A 40 -20.89 -3.50 20.87
CA PRO A 40 -21.83 -4.43 20.24
C PRO A 40 -23.28 -4.27 20.72
N ASP A 41 -23.51 -3.55 21.83
CA ASP A 41 -24.86 -3.25 22.32
C ASP A 41 -25.52 -2.09 21.53
N GLU A 42 -24.70 -1.28 20.82
CA GLU A 42 -25.17 -0.14 20.05
C GLU A 42 -25.07 -0.35 18.54
N TYR A 43 -24.12 -1.19 18.10
CA TYR A 43 -23.78 -1.36 16.69
C TYR A 43 -23.67 -2.83 16.28
N GLU A 44 -24.30 -3.18 15.18
CA GLU A 44 -24.10 -4.46 14.52
C GLU A 44 -23.15 -4.28 13.33
N VAL A 45 -22.02 -4.99 13.33
CA VAL A 45 -21.09 -5.00 12.20
C VAL A 45 -21.61 -5.98 11.15
N VAL A 46 -22.19 -5.49 10.09
CA VAL A 46 -22.78 -6.30 9.00
C VAL A 46 -21.79 -6.69 7.91
N ALA A 47 -20.68 -5.96 7.76
CA ALA A 47 -19.64 -6.25 6.78
C ALA A 47 -18.32 -5.58 7.17
N VAL A 48 -17.22 -6.17 6.74
CA VAL A 48 -15.88 -5.59 6.82
C VAL A 48 -15.24 -5.60 5.43
N THR A 49 -14.44 -4.61 5.13
CA THR A 49 -13.70 -4.51 3.88
C THR A 49 -12.33 -3.92 4.12
N GLY A 50 -11.43 -4.08 3.16
CA GLY A 50 -10.08 -3.54 3.25
C GLY A 50 -9.52 -3.23 1.88
N ASN A 51 -8.42 -2.49 1.87
CA ASN A 51 -7.63 -2.24 0.68
C ASN A 51 -6.15 -2.47 1.00
N SER A 52 -5.41 -3.10 0.07
CA SER A 52 -4.01 -3.44 0.28
C SER A 52 -3.84 -4.20 1.61
N MET A 53 -3.01 -3.71 2.52
CA MET A 53 -2.81 -4.27 3.86
C MET A 53 -4.11 -4.33 4.69
N GLY A 54 -5.07 -3.45 4.42
CA GLY A 54 -6.39 -3.46 5.08
C GLY A 54 -7.19 -4.75 4.87
N TRP A 55 -6.88 -5.55 3.84
CA TRP A 55 -7.49 -6.87 3.64
C TRP A 55 -7.15 -7.83 4.77
N TYR A 56 -5.90 -7.82 5.25
CA TYR A 56 -5.47 -8.68 6.35
C TYR A 56 -6.16 -8.29 7.66
N THR A 57 -6.28 -6.98 7.94
CA THR A 57 -7.03 -6.46 9.08
C THR A 57 -8.51 -6.83 8.99
N ALA A 58 -9.13 -6.69 7.81
CA ALA A 58 -10.52 -7.05 7.59
C ALA A 58 -10.79 -8.55 7.84
N LEU A 59 -9.88 -9.43 7.42
CA LEU A 59 -10.00 -10.86 7.66
C LEU A 59 -9.91 -11.21 9.17
N SER A 60 -9.06 -10.52 9.92
CA SER A 60 -9.03 -10.66 11.38
C SER A 60 -10.31 -10.16 12.04
N CYS A 61 -10.80 -8.98 11.62
CA CYS A 61 -12.08 -8.43 12.11
C CYS A 61 -13.28 -9.34 11.77
N ALA A 62 -13.20 -10.07 10.66
CA ALA A 62 -14.21 -11.06 10.27
C ALA A 62 -14.06 -12.40 11.00
N GLY A 63 -13.07 -12.58 11.88
CA GLY A 63 -12.83 -13.81 12.60
C GLY A 63 -12.30 -14.97 11.77
N VAL A 64 -11.69 -14.68 10.58
CA VAL A 64 -11.10 -15.71 9.71
C VAL A 64 -9.84 -16.30 10.34
N TRP A 65 -9.09 -15.49 11.06
CA TRP A 65 -7.95 -15.90 11.87
C TRP A 65 -7.89 -15.12 13.18
N ASP A 66 -7.20 -15.68 14.15
CA ASP A 66 -6.93 -15.02 15.42
C ASP A 66 -5.85 -13.93 15.29
N VAL A 67 -5.62 -13.18 16.36
CA VAL A 67 -4.66 -12.07 16.39
C VAL A 67 -3.23 -12.54 16.10
N ASP A 68 -2.85 -13.71 16.60
CA ASP A 68 -1.49 -14.23 16.45
C ASP A 68 -1.23 -14.64 15.00
N SER A 69 -2.13 -15.44 14.41
CA SER A 69 -2.06 -15.84 13.01
C SER A 69 -2.11 -14.64 12.06
N GLY A 70 -2.96 -13.65 12.36
CA GLY A 70 -3.02 -12.39 11.59
C GLY A 70 -1.74 -11.57 11.70
N THR A 71 -1.11 -11.54 12.87
CA THR A 71 0.18 -10.86 13.09
C THR A 71 1.31 -11.55 12.33
N GLU A 72 1.36 -12.88 12.33
CA GLU A 72 2.32 -13.65 11.56
C GLU A 72 2.18 -13.40 10.06
N MET A 73 0.94 -13.47 9.55
CA MET A 73 0.63 -13.18 8.14
C MET A 73 1.05 -11.76 7.76
N MET A 74 0.71 -10.78 8.58
CA MET A 74 1.07 -9.38 8.35
C MET A 74 2.58 -9.18 8.30
N SER A 75 3.31 -9.79 9.23
CA SER A 75 4.77 -9.72 9.31
C SER A 75 5.43 -10.37 8.10
N ALA A 76 4.93 -11.54 7.67
CA ALA A 76 5.43 -12.24 6.49
C ALA A 76 5.21 -11.39 5.21
N MET A 77 4.01 -10.84 5.01
CA MET A 77 3.70 -10.02 3.84
C MET A 77 4.47 -8.70 3.82
N ALA A 78 4.64 -8.05 4.97
CA ALA A 78 5.46 -6.85 5.08
C ALA A 78 6.95 -7.16 4.76
N GLY A 79 7.45 -8.28 5.22
CA GLY A 79 8.79 -8.77 4.89
C GLY A 79 8.97 -9.04 3.39
N LEU A 80 7.99 -9.67 2.75
CA LEU A 80 8.00 -9.90 1.30
C LEU A 80 7.99 -8.57 0.54
N THR A 81 7.08 -7.65 0.89
CA THR A 81 6.98 -6.34 0.25
C THR A 81 8.28 -5.54 0.33
N ALA A 82 8.99 -5.64 1.45
CA ALA A 82 10.24 -4.90 1.66
C ALA A 82 11.46 -5.55 0.97
N ASN A 83 11.49 -6.88 0.85
CA ASN A 83 12.71 -7.62 0.50
C ASN A 83 12.60 -8.43 -0.79
N CYS A 84 11.42 -8.54 -1.39
CA CYS A 84 11.26 -9.30 -2.62
C CYS A 84 12.06 -8.66 -3.76
N LYS A 85 12.81 -9.48 -4.47
CA LYS A 85 13.66 -9.05 -5.59
C LYS A 85 13.33 -9.85 -6.82
N GLY A 86 13.43 -9.22 -7.98
CA GLY A 86 13.36 -9.89 -9.27
C GLY A 86 14.58 -10.76 -9.52
N ILE A 87 14.55 -11.48 -10.66
CA ILE A 87 15.57 -12.47 -11.06
C ILE A 87 17.00 -11.90 -11.03
N ASN A 88 17.17 -10.63 -11.38
CA ASN A 88 18.48 -9.97 -11.42
C ASN A 88 18.83 -9.22 -10.12
N GLY A 89 18.12 -9.49 -9.01
CA GLY A 89 18.34 -8.79 -7.75
C GLY A 89 17.76 -7.37 -7.72
N ASP A 90 17.08 -6.92 -8.78
CA ASP A 90 16.39 -5.62 -8.83
C ASP A 90 15.16 -5.66 -7.92
N VAL A 91 15.09 -4.76 -6.98
CA VAL A 91 13.92 -4.59 -6.10
C VAL A 91 12.76 -3.88 -6.84
N GLY A 92 13.08 -3.16 -7.92
CA GLY A 92 12.10 -2.36 -8.63
C GLY A 92 11.48 -1.28 -7.76
N GLY A 93 10.23 -0.94 -8.08
CA GLY A 93 9.48 0.06 -7.31
C GLY A 93 8.03 0.15 -7.75
N GLN A 94 7.29 0.97 -7.02
CA GLN A 94 5.90 1.28 -7.32
C GLN A 94 5.69 2.79 -7.38
N LEU A 95 4.76 3.21 -8.22
CA LEU A 95 4.31 4.59 -8.30
C LEU A 95 2.79 4.66 -8.33
N ILE A 96 2.25 5.74 -7.82
CA ILE A 96 0.81 6.04 -7.84
C ILE A 96 0.56 7.26 -8.74
N TYR A 97 -0.51 7.20 -9.53
CA TYR A 97 -0.90 8.25 -10.45
C TYR A 97 -2.43 8.42 -10.47
N PRO A 98 -2.96 9.66 -10.36
CA PRO A 98 -4.40 9.92 -10.38
C PRO A 98 -4.96 9.70 -11.78
N VAL A 99 -6.16 9.11 -11.86
CA VAL A 99 -6.86 8.83 -13.12
C VAL A 99 -8.22 9.51 -13.24
N LEU A 100 -8.63 10.25 -12.19
CA LEU A 100 -9.85 11.06 -12.19
C LEU A 100 -9.51 12.55 -12.28
N ASN A 101 -10.44 13.32 -12.85
CA ASN A 101 -10.38 14.77 -12.85
C ASN A 101 -10.92 15.37 -11.53
N GLU A 102 -10.99 16.68 -11.43
CA GLU A 102 -11.51 17.44 -10.27
C GLU A 102 -12.98 17.15 -9.93
N HIS A 103 -13.75 16.64 -10.90
CA HIS A 103 -15.15 16.25 -10.73
C HIS A 103 -15.33 14.76 -10.43
N TRP A 104 -14.28 14.07 -10.06
CA TRP A 104 -14.27 12.61 -9.79
C TRP A 104 -14.72 11.75 -10.98
N GLN A 105 -14.54 12.27 -12.20
CA GLN A 105 -14.82 11.53 -13.43
C GLN A 105 -13.51 11.03 -14.06
N PRO A 106 -13.53 9.90 -14.77
CA PRO A 106 -12.38 9.41 -15.49
C PRO A 106 -11.77 10.46 -16.43
N ASP A 107 -10.48 10.73 -16.27
CA ASP A 107 -9.74 11.65 -17.12
C ASP A 107 -9.09 10.88 -18.28
N ALA A 108 -9.56 11.12 -19.50
CA ALA A 108 -9.10 10.42 -20.69
C ALA A 108 -7.60 10.61 -20.96
N THR A 109 -7.07 11.81 -20.68
CA THR A 109 -5.64 12.13 -20.88
C THR A 109 -4.77 11.38 -19.88
N ARG A 110 -5.17 11.37 -18.61
CA ARG A 110 -4.46 10.64 -17.54
C ARG A 110 -4.51 9.13 -17.78
N LEU A 111 -5.67 8.61 -18.18
CA LEU A 111 -5.81 7.19 -18.53
C LEU A 111 -4.94 6.81 -19.72
N ALA A 112 -4.86 7.66 -20.76
CA ALA A 112 -3.98 7.45 -21.91
C ALA A 112 -2.49 7.48 -21.48
N SER A 113 -2.10 8.37 -20.57
CA SER A 113 -0.75 8.45 -20.02
C SER A 113 -0.38 7.17 -19.25
N VAL A 114 -1.29 6.65 -18.43
CA VAL A 114 -1.12 5.36 -17.74
C VAL A 114 -1.00 4.22 -18.74
N ALA A 115 -1.83 4.20 -19.78
CA ALA A 115 -1.76 3.18 -20.84
C ALA A 115 -0.43 3.24 -21.61
N ALA A 116 0.12 4.44 -21.82
CA ALA A 116 1.44 4.63 -22.42
C ALA A 116 2.57 4.13 -21.49
N ALA A 117 2.51 4.46 -20.20
CA ALA A 117 3.47 4.00 -19.20
C ALA A 117 3.49 2.47 -19.10
N LEU A 118 2.35 1.80 -19.21
CA LEU A 118 2.24 0.34 -19.20
C LEU A 118 2.86 -0.34 -20.43
N LYS A 119 3.22 0.39 -21.48
CA LYS A 119 3.97 -0.13 -22.63
C LYS A 119 5.48 -0.13 -22.43
N ILE A 120 5.97 0.50 -21.36
CA ILE A 120 7.39 0.48 -21.00
C ILE A 120 7.76 -0.96 -20.63
N PRO A 121 8.80 -1.55 -21.24
CA PRO A 121 9.26 -2.89 -20.88
C PRO A 121 9.59 -3.00 -19.38
N GLY A 122 8.98 -3.97 -18.70
CA GLY A 122 9.16 -4.17 -17.27
C GLY A 122 8.25 -3.32 -16.37
N MET A 123 7.25 -2.63 -16.94
CA MET A 123 6.20 -1.93 -16.20
C MET A 123 4.90 -2.73 -16.22
N TYR A 124 4.23 -2.82 -15.07
CA TYR A 124 3.01 -3.58 -14.87
C TYR A 124 2.00 -2.78 -14.04
N ARG A 125 0.73 -3.12 -14.16
CA ARG A 125 -0.31 -2.62 -13.27
C ARG A 125 -0.29 -3.43 -11.98
N SER A 126 -0.09 -2.75 -10.85
CA SER A 126 -0.13 -3.36 -9.52
C SER A 126 -1.54 -3.34 -8.94
N ILE A 127 -2.11 -2.15 -8.76
CA ILE A 127 -3.43 -1.98 -8.15
C ILE A 127 -4.25 -1.00 -8.99
N GLN A 128 -5.54 -1.25 -9.10
CA GLN A 128 -6.50 -0.33 -9.66
C GLN A 128 -7.47 0.13 -8.57
N TYR A 129 -7.33 1.39 -8.19
CA TYR A 129 -8.30 2.09 -7.34
C TYR A 129 -9.36 2.79 -8.18
N GLY A 130 -10.43 3.25 -7.54
CA GLY A 130 -11.42 4.08 -8.18
C GLY A 130 -10.86 5.40 -8.73
N GLY A 131 -9.90 6.02 -8.04
CA GLY A 131 -9.33 7.32 -8.43
C GLY A 131 -7.86 7.30 -8.83
N TYR A 132 -7.16 6.17 -8.64
CA TYR A 132 -5.71 6.07 -8.85
C TYR A 132 -5.34 4.76 -9.54
N ALA A 133 -4.27 4.82 -10.32
CA ALA A 133 -3.54 3.65 -10.80
C ALA A 133 -2.23 3.51 -10.00
N VAL A 134 -1.96 2.31 -9.49
CA VAL A 134 -0.64 1.96 -8.97
C VAL A 134 0.06 1.09 -9.99
N LEU A 135 1.22 1.55 -10.43
CA LEU A 135 2.08 0.85 -11.38
C LEU A 135 3.31 0.32 -10.64
N SER A 136 3.74 -0.88 -10.99
CA SER A 136 4.96 -1.48 -10.47
C SER A 136 5.87 -1.90 -11.61
N GLY A 137 7.16 -1.92 -11.37
CA GLY A 137 8.09 -2.33 -12.41
C GLY A 137 9.54 -2.37 -11.94
N THR A 138 10.40 -2.78 -12.86
CA THR A 138 11.85 -2.72 -12.64
C THR A 138 12.30 -1.29 -12.36
N THR A 139 13.42 -1.12 -11.67
CA THR A 139 13.96 0.22 -11.36
C THR A 139 14.10 1.11 -12.60
N PRO A 140 14.63 0.64 -13.76
CA PRO A 140 14.67 1.45 -14.99
C PRO A 140 13.28 1.81 -15.52
N ALA A 141 12.32 0.88 -15.47
CA ALA A 141 10.96 1.12 -15.96
C ALA A 141 10.22 2.16 -15.12
N VAL A 142 10.32 2.08 -13.78
CA VAL A 142 9.76 3.08 -12.86
C VAL A 142 10.36 4.47 -13.12
N LYS A 143 11.69 4.55 -13.26
CA LYS A 143 12.37 5.81 -13.58
C LYS A 143 11.87 6.41 -14.90
N GLN A 144 11.71 5.59 -15.92
CA GLN A 144 11.20 6.03 -17.23
C GLN A 144 9.73 6.48 -17.12
N ALA A 145 8.89 5.74 -16.41
CA ALA A 145 7.49 6.10 -16.20
C ALA A 145 7.33 7.42 -15.44
N LEU A 146 8.12 7.63 -14.38
CA LEU A 146 8.15 8.90 -13.64
C LEU A 146 8.52 10.11 -14.53
N ALA A 147 9.41 9.91 -15.50
CA ALA A 147 9.81 10.95 -16.45
C ALA A 147 8.78 11.21 -17.57
N GLN A 148 7.93 10.22 -17.88
CA GLN A 148 6.96 10.31 -18.98
C GLN A 148 5.56 10.73 -18.52
N LEU A 149 5.17 10.38 -17.28
CA LEU A 149 3.86 10.74 -16.75
C LEU A 149 3.78 12.25 -16.51
N PRO A 150 2.78 12.95 -17.08
CA PRO A 150 2.58 14.36 -16.83
C PRO A 150 2.39 14.65 -15.34
N PRO A 151 2.95 15.75 -14.81
CA PRO A 151 2.74 16.13 -13.43
C PRO A 151 1.27 16.48 -13.18
N VAL A 152 0.76 16.05 -12.01
CA VAL A 152 -0.57 16.39 -11.52
C VAL A 152 -0.42 16.86 -10.06
N ASP A 153 -0.90 18.06 -9.76
CA ASP A 153 -0.87 18.68 -8.43
C ASP A 153 0.50 18.62 -7.82
N GLU A 154 1.51 19.06 -8.00
CA GLU A 154 2.86 19.04 -7.37
C GLU A 154 3.27 17.69 -6.73
N ARG A 155 2.34 16.72 -6.61
CA ARG A 155 2.52 15.45 -5.92
C ARG A 155 2.77 14.27 -6.85
N PHE A 156 2.14 14.27 -8.02
CA PHE A 156 2.13 13.10 -8.90
C PHE A 156 2.87 13.34 -10.21
N PRO A 157 3.50 12.30 -10.76
CA PRO A 157 3.55 10.91 -10.27
C PRO A 157 4.34 10.79 -8.96
N MET A 158 3.85 9.96 -8.02
CA MET A 158 4.48 9.77 -6.72
C MET A 158 5.03 8.34 -6.62
N GLN A 159 6.32 8.22 -6.37
CA GLN A 159 6.93 6.93 -6.07
C GLN A 159 6.65 6.53 -4.62
N LEU A 160 6.24 5.28 -4.41
CA LEU A 160 6.00 4.73 -3.08
C LEU A 160 7.34 4.25 -2.50
N ALA A 161 7.82 5.01 -1.50
CA ALA A 161 9.09 4.70 -0.84
C ALA A 161 9.02 3.36 -0.08
N GLY A 162 10.10 2.57 -0.17
CA GLY A 162 10.21 1.30 0.56
C GLY A 162 9.35 0.14 0.02
N HIS A 163 8.68 0.32 -1.11
CA HIS A 163 7.92 -0.74 -1.77
C HIS A 163 8.70 -1.33 -2.94
N SER A 164 8.90 -2.66 -2.92
CA SER A 164 9.41 -3.36 -4.09
C SER A 164 8.33 -3.48 -5.18
N ALA A 165 8.74 -3.82 -6.39
CA ALA A 165 7.82 -4.11 -7.49
C ALA A 165 7.15 -5.49 -7.38
N PHE A 166 7.69 -6.35 -6.54
CA PHE A 166 7.39 -7.79 -6.48
C PHE A 166 6.74 -8.18 -5.12
#